data_1046b017d21fe7a70aabc014bc1b95fd
#
_entry.id   1046b017d21fe7a70aabc014bc1b95fd
#
_cell.length_a   1.000
_cell.length_b   1.000
_cell.length_c   1.000
_cell.angle_alpha   90.00
_cell.angle_beta   90.00
_cell.angle_gamma   90.00
#
_symmetry.space_group_name_H-M   'P 1'
#
loop_
_entity.id
_entity.type
_entity.pdbx_description
1 polymer ?
#
loop_
_entity_poly.entity_id
_entity_poly.type
_entity_poly.pdbx_seq_one_letter_code
_entity_poly.pdbx_strand_id
1 'polypeptide(L)'
;MRFAISIPQGCPDGTFDPAAFAAYLLRAEALGFESAWTMDQTFGATPRLNALETMTFAAACTALSSASGGARLRLGCSVWISPLHQPVQLAKSLSTLDQLSGGRLEIGFGSGGQYRAFSAFGITGDGLITRFTEGIEVMKALWTEPEASYDGRFYQLRGATMEPKPVQKPHPPIWLGGAAEPAVRRAARLGGGFFGAGSSTTAAFAGQVQVLRAELATQKRDPSSFPVAKRIYIAVDDDAERARIRMADALIGVYGQAFGSTLPPVAVTGTAADCVRGVRAVADAGAELILLTALFEEEQQMERLAAEVVPHCR
;
A
#
# COMPACT_ATOMS: atom_id res chain seq x y z
N MET A 1 5.03 -9.24 -15.15
CA MET A 1 4.15 -8.99 -13.99
C MET A 1 4.99 -8.99 -12.73
N ARG A 2 4.78 -8.00 -11.83
CA ARG A 2 5.46 -7.87 -10.54
C ARG A 2 4.51 -8.25 -9.42
N PHE A 3 5.04 -8.86 -8.37
CA PHE A 3 4.23 -9.31 -7.23
C PHE A 3 4.76 -8.72 -5.94
N ALA A 4 3.83 -8.27 -5.11
CA ALA A 4 4.06 -7.81 -3.76
C ALA A 4 3.27 -8.67 -2.76
N ILE A 5 3.70 -8.67 -1.51
CA ILE A 5 3.04 -9.40 -0.42
C ILE A 5 2.66 -8.46 0.73
N SER A 6 1.61 -8.76 1.47
CA SER A 6 1.29 -8.03 2.71
C SER A 6 2.31 -8.35 3.80
N ILE A 7 2.67 -7.35 4.60
CA ILE A 7 3.47 -7.54 5.83
C ILE A 7 2.53 -7.96 6.95
N PRO A 8 2.84 -9.00 7.73
CA PRO A 8 2.10 -9.36 8.92
C PRO A 8 2.13 -8.24 9.96
N GLN A 9 1.00 -7.63 10.23
CA GLN A 9 0.84 -6.59 11.27
C GLN A 9 -0.05 -7.07 12.42
N GLY A 10 -0.74 -8.19 12.25
CA GLY A 10 -1.65 -8.74 13.24
C GLY A 10 -0.91 -9.33 14.42
N CYS A 11 -1.44 -9.11 15.63
CA CYS A 11 -0.97 -9.71 16.87
C CYS A 11 -2.19 -10.34 17.57
N PRO A 12 -2.76 -11.43 17.03
CA PRO A 12 -4.05 -11.96 17.50
C PRO A 12 -4.06 -12.29 19.00
N ASP A 13 -2.93 -12.74 19.55
CA ASP A 13 -2.78 -13.06 20.96
C ASP A 13 -2.22 -11.88 21.78
N GLY A 14 -2.17 -10.67 21.18
CA GLY A 14 -1.60 -9.48 21.80
C GLY A 14 -0.07 -9.50 21.90
N THR A 15 0.60 -10.51 21.33
CA THR A 15 2.06 -10.66 21.33
C THR A 15 2.62 -10.52 19.93
N PHE A 16 3.80 -9.93 19.84
CA PHE A 16 4.56 -9.81 18.60
C PHE A 16 5.81 -10.66 18.68
N ASP A 17 6.05 -11.49 17.67
CA ASP A 17 7.28 -12.28 17.52
C ASP A 17 8.23 -11.62 16.52
N PRO A 18 9.29 -10.93 16.97
CA PRO A 18 10.24 -10.26 16.10
C PRO A 18 11.02 -11.23 15.20
N ALA A 19 11.27 -12.45 15.66
CA ALA A 19 12.05 -13.42 14.89
C ALA A 19 11.22 -14.01 13.75
N ALA A 20 9.98 -14.40 14.01
CA ALA A 20 9.03 -14.85 12.99
C ALA A 20 8.76 -13.74 11.94
N PHE A 21 8.59 -12.49 12.39
CA PHE A 21 8.43 -11.34 11.50
C PHE A 21 9.63 -11.13 10.56
N ALA A 22 10.85 -11.18 11.12
CA ALA A 22 12.07 -11.05 10.32
C ALA A 22 12.20 -12.22 9.31
N ALA A 23 11.96 -13.47 9.77
CA ALA A 23 11.99 -14.65 8.92
C ALA A 23 10.99 -14.54 7.75
N TYR A 24 9.78 -14.07 8.00
CA TYR A 24 8.77 -13.82 6.96
C TYR A 24 9.28 -12.89 5.85
N LEU A 25 9.87 -11.74 6.23
CA LEU A 25 10.36 -10.76 5.25
C LEU A 25 11.53 -11.29 4.43
N LEU A 26 12.47 -11.97 5.08
CA LEU A 26 13.61 -12.61 4.41
C LEU A 26 13.13 -13.71 3.45
N ARG A 27 12.12 -14.45 3.86
CA ARG A 27 11.52 -15.49 3.02
C ARG A 27 10.77 -14.89 1.83
N ALA A 28 10.02 -13.80 2.02
CA ALA A 28 9.37 -13.07 0.93
C ALA A 28 10.38 -12.60 -0.12
N GLU A 29 11.52 -12.05 0.31
CA GLU A 29 12.61 -11.67 -0.58
C GLU A 29 13.19 -12.87 -1.34
N ALA A 30 13.45 -13.98 -0.65
CA ALA A 30 13.99 -15.21 -1.24
C ALA A 30 13.03 -15.84 -2.27
N LEU A 31 11.73 -15.73 -2.05
CA LEU A 31 10.68 -16.18 -2.97
C LEU A 31 10.51 -15.27 -4.19
N GLY A 32 11.20 -14.12 -4.22
CA GLY A 32 11.21 -13.20 -5.35
C GLY A 32 10.03 -12.23 -5.40
N PHE A 33 9.38 -11.96 -4.26
CA PHE A 33 8.48 -10.81 -4.15
C PHE A 33 9.29 -9.51 -4.29
N GLU A 34 8.76 -8.55 -5.06
CA GLU A 34 9.45 -7.29 -5.31
C GLU A 34 9.35 -6.34 -4.12
N SER A 35 8.20 -6.37 -3.44
CA SER A 35 7.90 -5.48 -2.33
C SER A 35 6.97 -6.10 -1.30
N ALA A 36 7.05 -5.58 -0.08
CA ALA A 36 6.17 -5.95 1.03
C ALA A 36 5.46 -4.71 1.58
N TRP A 37 4.16 -4.82 1.89
CA TRP A 37 3.31 -3.67 2.14
C TRP A 37 2.53 -3.79 3.44
N THR A 38 2.57 -2.74 4.24
CA THR A 38 1.70 -2.54 5.41
C THR A 38 0.38 -1.87 5.04
N MET A 39 -0.47 -1.73 6.05
CA MET A 39 -1.72 -0.97 6.01
C MET A 39 -1.79 -0.02 7.20
N ASP A 40 -2.09 1.26 6.98
CA ASP A 40 -2.30 2.23 8.05
C ASP A 40 -3.70 2.06 8.64
N GLN A 41 -3.76 1.60 9.88
CA GLN A 41 -4.99 1.37 10.61
C GLN A 41 -4.79 1.68 12.10
N THR A 42 -5.27 2.85 12.52
CA THR A 42 -5.14 3.27 13.93
C THR A 42 -6.21 2.64 14.83
N PHE A 43 -7.42 2.43 14.33
CA PHE A 43 -8.54 1.89 15.08
C PHE A 43 -9.04 0.59 14.47
N GLY A 44 -9.33 -0.38 15.32
CA GLY A 44 -9.87 -1.69 14.93
C GLY A 44 -9.98 -2.58 16.18
N ALA A 45 -10.78 -3.62 16.11
CA ALA A 45 -10.93 -4.60 17.18
C ALA A 45 -9.78 -5.62 17.17
N THR A 46 -9.19 -5.87 16.01
CA THR A 46 -8.06 -6.80 15.88
C THR A 46 -6.77 -6.08 16.25
N PRO A 47 -5.97 -6.60 17.21
CA PRO A 47 -4.67 -6.04 17.54
C PRO A 47 -3.76 -5.99 16.32
N ARG A 48 -3.26 -4.80 15.99
CA ARG A 48 -2.44 -4.56 14.81
C ARG A 48 -1.37 -3.52 15.09
N LEU A 49 -0.15 -3.80 14.66
CA LEU A 49 0.97 -2.85 14.77
C LEU A 49 0.75 -1.66 13.84
N ASN A 50 1.22 -0.48 14.26
CA ASN A 50 1.19 0.72 13.44
C ASN A 50 2.14 0.60 12.23
N ALA A 51 1.71 1.15 11.09
CA ALA A 51 2.39 0.98 9.82
C ALA A 51 3.83 1.52 9.80
N LEU A 52 4.06 2.71 10.37
CA LEU A 52 5.37 3.39 10.31
C LEU A 52 6.43 2.62 11.10
N GLU A 53 6.12 2.25 12.34
CA GLU A 53 7.02 1.50 13.22
C GLU A 53 7.28 0.10 12.68
N THR A 54 6.23 -0.56 12.17
CA THR A 54 6.36 -1.87 11.49
C THR A 54 7.30 -1.80 10.30
N MET A 55 7.16 -0.79 9.45
CA MET A 55 8.03 -0.62 8.28
C MET A 55 9.47 -0.26 8.69
N THR A 56 9.65 0.53 9.75
CA THR A 56 10.98 0.85 10.28
C THR A 56 11.68 -0.41 10.77
N PHE A 57 10.96 -1.26 11.50
CA PHE A 57 11.48 -2.54 11.94
C PHE A 57 11.75 -3.49 10.75
N ALA A 58 10.86 -3.53 9.76
CA ALA A 58 11.05 -4.30 8.52
C ALA A 58 12.30 -3.85 7.75
N ALA A 59 12.56 -2.55 7.69
CA ALA A 59 13.75 -2.00 7.06
C ALA A 59 15.02 -2.49 7.76
N ALA A 60 15.03 -2.50 9.10
CA ALA A 60 16.16 -3.03 9.88
C ALA A 60 16.35 -4.54 9.69
N CYS A 61 15.27 -5.33 9.75
CA CYS A 61 15.34 -6.78 9.56
C CYS A 61 15.91 -7.15 8.20
N THR A 62 15.48 -6.46 7.14
CA THR A 62 15.91 -6.76 5.76
C THR A 62 17.27 -6.14 5.40
N ALA A 63 17.73 -5.09 6.08
CA ALA A 63 19.06 -4.51 5.85
C ALA A 63 20.18 -5.45 6.27
N LEU A 64 19.99 -6.22 7.34
CA LEU A 64 21.00 -7.12 7.90
C LEU A 64 21.20 -8.41 7.06
N SER A 65 20.24 -8.77 6.20
CA SER A 65 20.38 -9.94 5.31
C SER A 65 21.30 -9.70 4.13
N SER A 66 21.78 -8.49 3.97
CA SER A 66 22.52 -8.03 2.78
C SER A 66 23.98 -8.47 2.71
N ALA A 67 24.42 -9.45 3.47
CA ALA A 67 25.81 -9.93 3.45
C ALA A 67 26.30 -10.45 2.08
N SER A 68 25.42 -10.55 1.08
CA SER A 68 25.74 -11.13 -0.23
C SER A 68 25.18 -10.38 -1.45
N GLY A 69 24.77 -9.11 -1.34
CA GLY A 69 24.35 -8.39 -2.56
C GLY A 69 23.33 -7.25 -2.37
N GLY A 70 23.04 -6.83 -1.16
CA GLY A 70 22.10 -5.74 -0.85
C GLY A 70 20.64 -6.20 -0.75
N ALA A 71 19.90 -5.66 0.20
CA ALA A 71 18.48 -5.89 0.36
C ALA A 71 17.73 -5.37 -0.87
N ARG A 72 16.88 -6.20 -1.46
CA ARG A 72 16.12 -5.88 -2.69
C ARG A 72 14.65 -5.64 -2.43
N LEU A 73 14.09 -6.25 -1.37
CA LEU A 73 12.68 -6.13 -1.03
C LEU A 73 12.33 -4.67 -0.72
N ARG A 74 11.50 -4.06 -1.55
CA ARG A 74 10.98 -2.72 -1.31
C ARG A 74 9.90 -2.76 -0.24
N LEU A 75 9.73 -1.66 0.49
CA LEU A 75 8.82 -1.58 1.63
C LEU A 75 7.78 -0.49 1.38
N GLY A 76 6.51 -0.81 1.49
CA GLY A 76 5.44 0.14 1.22
C GLY A 76 4.33 0.16 2.26
N CYS A 77 3.51 1.22 2.22
CA CYS A 77 2.23 1.24 2.90
C CYS A 77 1.12 1.53 1.89
N SER A 78 0.11 0.73 1.87
CA SER A 78 -1.01 0.87 0.95
C SER A 78 -2.33 0.86 1.74
N VAL A 79 -2.75 2.01 2.24
CA VAL A 79 -2.18 3.35 2.08
C VAL A 79 -2.11 4.07 3.42
N TRP A 80 -1.20 5.02 3.61
CA TRP A 80 -1.36 6.00 4.68
C TRP A 80 -2.58 6.86 4.39
N ILE A 81 -3.44 7.03 5.39
CA ILE A 81 -4.56 7.97 5.33
C ILE A 81 -3.96 9.37 5.63
N SER A 82 -3.35 9.96 4.60
CA SER A 82 -2.54 11.18 4.74
C SER A 82 -3.20 12.30 5.55
N PRO A 83 -4.53 12.56 5.46
CA PRO A 83 -5.15 13.61 6.28
C PRO A 83 -5.10 13.37 7.79
N LEU A 84 -4.90 12.13 8.26
CA LEU A 84 -4.75 11.83 9.69
C LEU A 84 -3.37 12.18 10.24
N HIS A 85 -2.41 12.45 9.37
CA HIS A 85 -1.03 12.75 9.72
C HIS A 85 -0.71 14.23 9.51
N GLN A 86 0.09 14.79 10.40
CA GLN A 86 0.65 16.11 10.19
C GLN A 86 1.75 16.01 9.11
N PRO A 87 1.64 16.70 7.96
CA PRO A 87 2.49 16.42 6.79
C PRO A 87 3.97 16.72 7.01
N VAL A 88 4.33 17.71 7.81
CA VAL A 88 5.75 18.01 8.12
C VAL A 88 6.36 16.87 8.93
N GLN A 89 5.63 16.39 9.94
CA GLN A 89 6.07 15.26 10.76
C GLN A 89 6.17 13.97 9.91
N LEU A 90 5.16 13.70 9.08
CA LEU A 90 5.15 12.53 8.20
C LEU A 90 6.28 12.61 7.17
N ALA A 91 6.53 13.78 6.57
CA ALA A 91 7.64 13.99 5.64
C ALA A 91 8.99 13.63 6.28
N LYS A 92 9.22 14.07 7.52
CA LYS A 92 10.45 13.77 8.27
C LYS A 92 10.57 12.28 8.55
N SER A 93 9.49 11.64 9.00
CA SER A 93 9.48 10.20 9.29
C SER A 93 9.74 9.36 8.04
N LEU A 94 9.08 9.68 6.92
CA LEU A 94 9.26 8.97 5.67
C LEU A 94 10.65 9.19 5.05
N SER A 95 11.21 10.39 5.17
CA SER A 95 12.60 10.63 4.78
C SER A 95 13.59 9.81 5.61
N THR A 96 13.36 9.73 6.92
CA THR A 96 14.15 8.90 7.83
C THR A 96 14.04 7.42 7.47
N LEU A 97 12.83 6.93 7.20
CA LEU A 97 12.60 5.55 6.81
C LEU A 97 13.26 5.23 5.46
N ASP A 98 13.24 6.16 4.50
CA ASP A 98 13.95 5.99 3.23
C ASP A 98 15.46 5.88 3.41
N GLN A 99 16.06 6.68 4.33
CA GLN A 99 17.45 6.55 4.73
C GLN A 99 17.74 5.20 5.39
N LEU A 100 16.93 4.79 6.37
CA LEU A 100 17.11 3.52 7.09
C LEU A 100 16.93 2.30 6.18
N SER A 101 16.08 2.39 5.19
CA SER A 101 15.87 1.32 4.21
C SER A 101 16.89 1.33 3.07
N GLY A 102 17.76 2.35 2.97
CA GLY A 102 18.68 2.48 1.84
C GLY A 102 17.98 2.77 0.51
N GLY A 103 16.90 3.57 0.51
CA GLY A 103 16.17 3.96 -0.69
C GLY A 103 15.19 2.90 -1.21
N ARG A 104 14.64 2.05 -0.34
CA ARG A 104 13.65 1.01 -0.70
C ARG A 104 12.20 1.37 -0.37
N LEU A 105 11.94 2.61 0.08
CA LEU A 105 10.60 3.05 0.46
C LEU A 105 9.69 3.23 -0.75
N GLU A 106 8.44 2.79 -0.62
CA GLU A 106 7.29 3.05 -1.49
C GLU A 106 6.19 3.73 -0.68
N ILE A 107 5.72 4.89 -1.12
CA ILE A 107 4.74 5.68 -0.36
C ILE A 107 3.37 5.57 -1.02
N GLY A 108 2.42 4.88 -0.38
CA GLY A 108 1.03 4.88 -0.82
C GLY A 108 0.19 5.85 0.02
N PHE A 109 -0.50 6.80 -0.61
CA PHE A 109 -1.40 7.73 0.05
C PHE A 109 -2.85 7.58 -0.38
N GLY A 110 -3.76 7.71 0.59
CA GLY A 110 -5.19 7.79 0.38
C GLY A 110 -5.82 8.90 1.20
N SER A 111 -6.96 9.41 0.74
CA SER A 111 -7.71 10.44 1.48
C SER A 111 -8.56 9.87 2.63
N GLY A 112 -8.71 8.54 2.72
CA GLY A 112 -9.49 7.85 3.75
C GLY A 112 -11.02 7.87 3.54
N GLY A 113 -11.53 8.55 2.52
CA GLY A 113 -12.98 8.59 2.23
C GLY A 113 -13.83 9.06 3.42
N GLN A 114 -14.87 8.29 3.76
CA GLN A 114 -15.74 8.55 4.92
C GLN A 114 -15.24 7.83 6.19
N TYR A 115 -14.01 8.07 6.57
CA TYR A 115 -13.42 7.44 7.75
C TYR A 115 -14.00 8.01 9.04
N ARG A 116 -14.74 7.19 9.80
CA ARG A 116 -15.45 7.63 11.01
C ARG A 116 -14.54 8.20 12.11
N ALA A 117 -13.27 7.83 12.10
CA ALA A 117 -12.32 8.26 13.12
C ALA A 117 -11.73 9.65 12.88
N PHE A 118 -12.04 10.36 11.78
CA PHE A 118 -11.50 11.69 11.54
C PHE A 118 -11.72 12.67 12.68
N SER A 119 -12.87 12.60 13.36
CA SER A 119 -13.16 13.44 14.52
C SER A 119 -12.18 13.24 15.68
N ALA A 120 -11.69 12.02 15.90
CA ALA A 120 -10.70 11.74 16.94
C ALA A 120 -9.33 12.42 16.65
N PHE A 121 -9.09 12.78 15.39
CA PHE A 121 -7.89 13.54 14.97
C PHE A 121 -8.17 15.04 14.78
N GLY A 122 -9.33 15.53 15.23
CA GLY A 122 -9.72 16.92 15.04
C GLY A 122 -9.96 17.31 13.57
N ILE A 123 -10.23 16.32 12.70
CA ILE A 123 -10.44 16.54 11.27
C ILE A 123 -11.92 16.48 10.95
N THR A 124 -12.41 17.54 10.30
CA THR A 124 -13.75 17.59 9.73
C THR A 124 -13.74 17.15 8.26
N GLY A 125 -14.88 16.77 7.70
CA GLY A 125 -14.98 16.47 6.27
C GLY A 125 -14.79 17.68 5.35
N ASP A 126 -14.87 18.89 5.89
CA ASP A 126 -14.69 20.11 5.10
C ASP A 126 -13.25 20.26 4.62
N GLY A 127 -13.10 20.47 3.32
CA GLY A 127 -11.79 20.62 2.69
C GLY A 127 -10.87 19.40 2.78
N LEU A 128 -11.39 18.18 3.08
CA LEU A 128 -10.58 16.98 3.23
C LEU A 128 -9.67 16.71 2.03
N ILE A 129 -10.18 16.91 0.82
CA ILE A 129 -9.41 16.69 -0.41
C ILE A 129 -8.34 17.79 -0.59
N THR A 130 -8.64 19.01 -0.23
CA THR A 130 -7.66 20.09 -0.23
C THR A 130 -6.55 19.82 0.78
N ARG A 131 -6.90 19.45 2.02
CA ARG A 131 -5.94 19.03 3.06
C ARG A 131 -5.05 17.87 2.58
N PHE A 132 -5.64 16.87 1.93
CA PHE A 132 -4.92 15.75 1.35
C PHE A 132 -3.91 16.20 0.28
N THR A 133 -4.35 17.04 -0.66
CA THR A 133 -3.52 17.55 -1.76
C THR A 133 -2.38 18.43 -1.25
N GLU A 134 -2.71 19.41 -0.42
CA GLU A 134 -1.72 20.31 0.19
C GLU A 134 -0.68 19.53 1.02
N GLY A 135 -1.13 18.50 1.77
CA GLY A 135 -0.23 17.67 2.55
C GLY A 135 0.82 16.97 1.69
N ILE A 136 0.43 16.46 0.51
CA ILE A 136 1.36 15.82 -0.44
C ILE A 136 2.33 16.87 -1.01
N GLU A 137 1.84 18.05 -1.38
CA GLU A 137 2.67 19.14 -1.93
C GLU A 137 3.69 19.64 -0.91
N VAL A 138 3.27 19.84 0.35
CA VAL A 138 4.16 20.19 1.47
C VAL A 138 5.26 19.14 1.66
N MET A 139 4.90 17.84 1.66
CA MET A 139 5.90 16.78 1.79
C MET A 139 6.88 16.78 0.62
N LYS A 140 6.40 16.95 -0.61
CA LYS A 140 7.27 17.03 -1.79
C LYS A 140 8.23 18.21 -1.70
N ALA A 141 7.74 19.40 -1.34
CA ALA A 141 8.58 20.60 -1.18
C ALA A 141 9.69 20.34 -0.14
N LEU A 142 9.34 19.79 1.03
CA LEU A 142 10.30 19.44 2.07
C LEU A 142 11.36 18.42 1.62
N TRP A 143 11.03 17.49 0.73
CA TRP A 143 11.96 16.50 0.23
C TRP A 143 12.87 17.00 -0.89
N THR A 144 12.42 17.99 -1.66
CA THR A 144 13.12 18.40 -2.90
C THR A 144 13.79 19.76 -2.82
N GLU A 145 13.25 20.69 -2.01
CA GLU A 145 13.76 22.06 -1.93
C GLU A 145 14.75 22.23 -0.76
N PRO A 146 15.83 22.99 -0.94
CA PRO A 146 16.74 23.32 0.16
C PRO A 146 16.02 24.10 1.27
N GLU A 147 15.19 25.07 0.90
CA GLU A 147 14.34 25.88 1.77
C GLU A 147 12.91 25.86 1.22
N ALA A 148 12.06 25.01 1.81
CA ALA A 148 10.70 24.82 1.36
C ALA A 148 9.78 25.94 1.81
N SER A 149 9.00 26.49 0.88
CA SER A 149 7.93 27.44 1.17
C SER A 149 6.63 26.96 0.54
N TYR A 150 5.54 27.09 1.27
CA TYR A 150 4.21 26.71 0.82
C TYR A 150 3.15 27.62 1.44
N ASP A 151 2.16 28.04 0.67
CA ASP A 151 1.09 28.91 1.15
C ASP A 151 -0.28 28.32 0.75
N GLY A 152 -0.79 27.41 1.57
CA GLY A 152 -2.05 26.73 1.39
C GLY A 152 -3.12 27.17 2.38
N ARG A 153 -4.31 26.64 2.22
CA ARG A 153 -5.43 26.84 3.15
C ARG A 153 -5.17 26.19 4.51
N PHE A 154 -4.59 25.00 4.52
CA PHE A 154 -4.39 24.17 5.71
C PHE A 154 -2.96 24.17 6.21
N TYR A 155 -2.00 24.37 5.33
CA TYR A 155 -0.59 24.28 5.66
C TYR A 155 0.18 25.47 5.10
N GLN A 156 1.12 25.98 5.89
CA GLN A 156 2.00 27.07 5.51
C GLN A 156 3.43 26.77 5.94
N LEU A 157 4.38 26.97 5.01
CA LEU A 157 5.82 26.90 5.26
C LEU A 157 6.46 28.22 4.88
N ARG A 158 7.51 28.61 5.59
CA ARG A 158 8.28 29.82 5.31
C ARG A 158 9.77 29.49 5.45
N GLY A 159 10.43 29.17 4.32
CA GLY A 159 11.86 28.86 4.28
C GLY A 159 12.27 27.69 5.17
N ALA A 160 11.45 26.64 5.21
CA ALA A 160 11.68 25.49 6.08
C ALA A 160 12.75 24.56 5.51
N THR A 161 13.81 24.31 6.26
CA THR A 161 14.84 23.33 5.94
C THR A 161 14.56 22.00 6.66
N MET A 162 14.53 20.90 5.94
CA MET A 162 14.36 19.56 6.49
C MET A 162 15.47 18.62 6.01
N GLU A 163 16.31 18.16 6.93
CA GLU A 163 17.36 17.15 6.67
C GLU A 163 17.23 15.96 7.63
N PRO A 164 17.68 14.74 7.21
CA PRO A 164 18.18 14.43 5.87
C PRO A 164 17.06 14.40 4.83
N LYS A 165 17.38 14.73 3.59
CA LYS A 165 16.49 14.45 2.45
C LYS A 165 16.39 12.93 2.23
N PRO A 166 15.35 12.41 1.55
CA PRO A 166 15.32 11.01 1.14
C PRO A 166 16.54 10.61 0.30
N VAL A 167 16.91 9.33 0.35
CA VAL A 167 17.93 8.73 -0.54
C VAL A 167 17.45 8.79 -1.98
N GLN A 168 16.21 8.37 -2.21
CA GLN A 168 15.59 8.36 -3.53
C GLN A 168 15.36 9.79 -4.06
N LYS A 169 15.65 10.02 -5.35
CA LYS A 169 15.50 11.34 -5.99
C LYS A 169 14.46 11.28 -7.10
N PRO A 170 13.63 12.32 -7.23
CA PRO A 170 13.54 13.53 -6.39
C PRO A 170 13.00 13.23 -4.98
N HIS A 171 12.27 12.15 -4.79
CA HIS A 171 11.70 11.63 -3.55
C HIS A 171 11.28 10.16 -3.75
N PRO A 172 10.95 9.38 -2.71
CA PRO A 172 10.40 8.04 -2.87
C PRO A 172 9.17 8.02 -3.77
N PRO A 173 8.93 6.95 -4.54
CA PRO A 173 7.74 6.83 -5.39
C PRO A 173 6.45 7.02 -4.58
N ILE A 174 5.56 7.88 -5.10
CA ILE A 174 4.26 8.16 -4.48
C ILE A 174 3.16 7.48 -5.28
N TRP A 175 2.51 6.51 -4.67
CA TRP A 175 1.34 5.83 -5.19
C TRP A 175 0.08 6.46 -4.62
N LEU A 176 -0.87 6.81 -5.47
CA LEU A 176 -2.15 7.33 -5.02
C LEU A 176 -3.27 6.34 -5.32
N GLY A 177 -4.11 6.09 -4.33
CA GLY A 177 -5.27 5.24 -4.44
C GLY A 177 -6.58 6.01 -4.47
N GLY A 178 -7.64 5.33 -4.91
CA GLY A 178 -9.00 5.83 -4.86
C GLY A 178 -9.92 5.09 -5.82
N ALA A 179 -11.19 4.93 -5.43
CA ALA A 179 -12.16 4.21 -6.24
C ALA A 179 -12.94 5.13 -7.20
N ALA A 180 -13.23 6.36 -6.77
CA ALA A 180 -14.01 7.32 -7.54
C ALA A 180 -13.17 7.98 -8.64
N GLU A 181 -13.79 8.28 -9.78
CA GLU A 181 -13.13 8.92 -10.92
C GLU A 181 -12.32 10.18 -10.57
N PRO A 182 -12.81 11.13 -9.76
CA PRO A 182 -12.00 12.29 -9.36
C PRO A 182 -10.73 11.92 -8.59
N ALA A 183 -10.73 10.82 -7.85
CA ALA A 183 -9.54 10.32 -7.14
C ALA A 183 -8.52 9.71 -8.12
N VAL A 184 -8.99 8.97 -9.13
CA VAL A 184 -8.16 8.41 -10.20
C VAL A 184 -7.50 9.53 -11.02
N ARG A 185 -8.25 10.55 -11.41
CA ARG A 185 -7.71 11.73 -12.11
C ARG A 185 -6.69 12.48 -11.25
N ARG A 186 -6.93 12.59 -9.95
CA ARG A 186 -5.95 13.18 -9.01
C ARG A 186 -4.68 12.35 -8.91
N ALA A 187 -4.79 11.01 -8.93
CA ALA A 187 -3.62 10.14 -8.97
C ALA A 187 -2.74 10.42 -10.19
N ALA A 188 -3.35 10.59 -11.37
CA ALA A 188 -2.63 10.98 -12.58
C ALA A 188 -1.91 12.32 -12.46
N ARG A 189 -2.48 13.29 -11.71
CA ARG A 189 -1.88 14.64 -11.56
C ARG A 189 -0.76 14.70 -10.53
N LEU A 190 -0.95 14.07 -9.39
CA LEU A 190 -0.09 14.25 -8.21
C LEU A 190 0.82 13.07 -7.94
N GLY A 191 0.44 11.86 -8.37
CA GLY A 191 1.17 10.63 -8.10
C GLY A 191 2.28 10.35 -9.09
N GLY A 192 3.13 9.41 -8.70
CA GLY A 192 4.08 8.69 -9.56
C GLY A 192 3.57 7.30 -9.98
N GLY A 193 2.46 6.83 -9.39
CA GLY A 193 1.78 5.58 -9.70
C GLY A 193 0.35 5.55 -9.17
N PHE A 194 -0.47 4.63 -9.68
CA PHE A 194 -1.83 4.38 -9.23
C PHE A 194 -1.93 3.04 -8.50
N PHE A 195 -2.57 3.04 -7.33
CA PHE A 195 -2.78 1.82 -6.54
C PHE A 195 -4.28 1.55 -6.38
N GLY A 196 -4.81 0.59 -7.13
CA GLY A 196 -6.20 0.16 -7.05
C GLY A 196 -6.54 -0.49 -5.71
N ALA A 197 -7.63 -0.06 -5.09
CA ALA A 197 -8.05 -0.52 -3.77
C ALA A 197 -8.50 -1.98 -3.78
N GLY A 198 -8.21 -2.73 -2.71
CA GLY A 198 -8.65 -4.12 -2.53
C GLY A 198 -10.17 -4.29 -2.54
N SER A 199 -10.92 -3.24 -2.21
CA SER A 199 -12.39 -3.23 -2.22
C SER A 199 -13.03 -3.05 -3.60
N SER A 200 -12.26 -2.79 -4.66
CA SER A 200 -12.78 -2.66 -6.01
C SER A 200 -12.80 -4.00 -6.74
N THR A 201 -13.88 -4.32 -7.44
CA THR A 201 -13.91 -5.47 -8.35
C THR A 201 -12.91 -5.31 -9.48
N THR A 202 -12.52 -6.41 -10.13
CA THR A 202 -11.64 -6.37 -11.30
C THR A 202 -12.23 -5.52 -12.44
N ALA A 203 -13.52 -5.60 -12.68
CA ALA A 203 -14.21 -4.79 -13.70
C ALA A 203 -14.17 -3.29 -13.36
N ALA A 204 -14.43 -2.91 -12.10
CA ALA A 204 -14.33 -1.53 -11.67
C ALA A 204 -12.88 -1.01 -11.78
N PHE A 205 -11.91 -1.84 -11.44
CA PHE A 205 -10.49 -1.50 -11.59
C PHE A 205 -10.10 -1.29 -13.06
N ALA A 206 -10.57 -2.13 -14.00
CA ALA A 206 -10.35 -1.92 -15.43
C ALA A 206 -10.87 -0.54 -15.90
N GLY A 207 -12.07 -0.14 -15.45
CA GLY A 207 -12.61 1.20 -15.70
C GLY A 207 -11.75 2.31 -15.10
N GLN A 208 -11.21 2.12 -13.89
CA GLN A 208 -10.29 3.08 -13.27
C GLN A 208 -9.00 3.24 -14.10
N VAL A 209 -8.45 2.15 -14.62
CA VAL A 209 -7.25 2.17 -15.48
C VAL A 209 -7.52 2.93 -16.78
N GLN A 210 -8.70 2.76 -17.38
CA GLN A 210 -9.09 3.53 -18.58
C GLN A 210 -9.15 5.03 -18.29
N VAL A 211 -9.80 5.44 -17.20
CA VAL A 211 -9.86 6.85 -16.76
C VAL A 211 -8.45 7.39 -16.49
N LEU A 212 -7.60 6.60 -15.82
CA LEU A 212 -6.22 6.96 -15.53
C LEU A 212 -5.43 7.23 -16.81
N ARG A 213 -5.47 6.30 -17.76
CA ARG A 213 -4.72 6.40 -19.03
C ARG A 213 -5.20 7.61 -19.86
N ALA A 214 -6.51 7.86 -19.90
CA ALA A 214 -7.08 9.04 -20.57
C ALA A 214 -6.61 10.35 -19.92
N GLU A 215 -6.59 10.43 -18.58
CA GLU A 215 -6.13 11.62 -17.88
C GLU A 215 -4.62 11.86 -18.06
N LEU A 216 -3.78 10.81 -18.03
CA LEU A 216 -2.35 10.91 -18.33
C LEU A 216 -2.10 11.45 -19.73
N ALA A 217 -2.84 10.96 -20.73
CA ALA A 217 -2.75 11.45 -22.10
C ALA A 217 -3.13 12.95 -22.19
N THR A 218 -4.19 13.38 -21.49
CA THR A 218 -4.60 14.78 -21.43
C THR A 218 -3.50 15.67 -20.84
N GLN A 219 -2.75 15.16 -19.87
CA GLN A 219 -1.63 15.85 -19.22
C GLN A 219 -0.31 15.72 -20.00
N LYS A 220 -0.29 15.05 -21.14
CA LYS A 220 0.90 14.76 -21.94
C LYS A 220 1.97 13.99 -21.13
N ARG A 221 1.54 13.19 -20.16
CA ARG A 221 2.39 12.23 -19.43
C ARG A 221 2.38 10.92 -20.20
N ASP A 222 3.55 10.29 -20.32
CA ASP A 222 3.65 8.97 -20.94
C ASP A 222 2.96 7.91 -20.06
N PRO A 223 1.87 7.28 -20.55
CA PRO A 223 1.17 6.26 -19.78
C PRO A 223 2.03 5.02 -19.48
N SER A 224 3.01 4.71 -20.32
CA SER A 224 3.89 3.54 -20.12
C SER A 224 4.87 3.73 -18.97
N SER A 225 5.18 4.99 -18.61
CA SER A 225 6.05 5.34 -17.49
C SER A 225 5.30 5.50 -16.16
N PHE A 226 3.97 5.35 -16.16
CA PHE A 226 3.13 5.52 -14.97
C PHE A 226 2.63 4.15 -14.48
N PRO A 227 3.27 3.55 -13.48
CA PRO A 227 2.96 2.21 -13.04
C PRO A 227 1.58 2.10 -12.38
N VAL A 228 0.95 0.96 -12.58
CA VAL A 228 -0.37 0.62 -12.06
C VAL A 228 -0.29 -0.60 -11.18
N ALA A 229 -0.70 -0.45 -9.93
CA ALA A 229 -0.77 -1.54 -8.96
C ALA A 229 -2.22 -1.83 -8.56
N LYS A 230 -2.47 -3.05 -8.09
CA LYS A 230 -3.76 -3.46 -7.52
C LYS A 230 -3.54 -4.33 -6.28
N ARG A 231 -4.18 -3.96 -5.17
CA ARG A 231 -4.32 -4.87 -4.03
C ARG A 231 -5.43 -5.88 -4.32
N ILE A 232 -5.19 -7.14 -3.98
CA ILE A 232 -6.23 -8.17 -3.92
C ILE A 232 -6.16 -8.89 -2.57
N TYR A 233 -7.31 -9.26 -2.02
CA TYR A 233 -7.40 -10.23 -0.94
C TYR A 233 -7.36 -11.61 -1.58
N ILE A 234 -6.50 -12.49 -1.10
CA ILE A 234 -6.28 -13.79 -1.74
C ILE A 234 -6.08 -14.90 -0.71
N ALA A 235 -6.68 -16.05 -0.98
CA ALA A 235 -6.46 -17.25 -0.20
C ALA A 235 -6.47 -18.48 -1.10
N VAL A 236 -5.40 -19.27 -1.03
CA VAL A 236 -5.26 -20.56 -1.70
C VAL A 236 -5.59 -21.68 -0.72
N ASP A 237 -6.50 -22.57 -1.10
CA ASP A 237 -6.82 -23.76 -0.34
C ASP A 237 -7.15 -24.90 -1.32
N ASP A 238 -7.00 -26.18 -0.90
CA ASP A 238 -7.44 -27.34 -1.69
C ASP A 238 -8.96 -27.44 -1.73
N ASP A 239 -9.64 -26.86 -0.75
CA ASP A 239 -11.09 -26.70 -0.68
C ASP A 239 -11.47 -25.24 -0.93
N ALA A 240 -12.04 -24.97 -2.11
CA ALA A 240 -12.41 -23.64 -2.54
C ALA A 240 -13.46 -22.97 -1.62
N GLU A 241 -14.39 -23.74 -1.08
CA GLU A 241 -15.41 -23.22 -0.17
C GLU A 241 -14.81 -22.86 1.19
N ARG A 242 -13.89 -23.66 1.70
CA ARG A 242 -13.16 -23.36 2.92
C ARG A 242 -12.34 -22.08 2.76
N ALA A 243 -11.65 -21.90 1.63
CA ALA A 243 -10.92 -20.66 1.33
C ALA A 243 -11.85 -19.44 1.39
N ARG A 244 -13.02 -19.54 0.77
CA ARG A 244 -14.02 -18.48 0.70
C ARG A 244 -14.56 -18.09 2.09
N ILE A 245 -14.92 -19.08 2.90
CA ILE A 245 -15.45 -18.86 4.26
C ILE A 245 -14.37 -18.21 5.14
N ARG A 246 -13.16 -18.76 5.17
CA ARG A 246 -12.07 -18.22 5.99
C ARG A 246 -11.70 -16.79 5.59
N MET A 247 -11.68 -16.49 4.30
CA MET A 247 -11.43 -15.11 3.84
C MET A 247 -12.54 -14.16 4.24
N ALA A 248 -13.80 -14.58 4.17
CA ALA A 248 -14.93 -13.77 4.61
C ALA A 248 -14.84 -13.41 6.10
N ASP A 249 -14.54 -14.39 6.95
CA ASP A 249 -14.36 -14.19 8.39
C ASP A 249 -13.16 -13.26 8.69
N ALA A 250 -12.04 -13.46 8.01
CA ALA A 250 -10.86 -12.63 8.15
C ALA A 250 -11.12 -11.16 7.73
N LEU A 251 -11.85 -10.94 6.64
CA LEU A 251 -12.26 -9.61 6.19
C LEU A 251 -13.16 -8.89 7.21
N ILE A 252 -14.08 -9.62 7.82
CA ILE A 252 -14.92 -9.08 8.91
C ILE A 252 -14.07 -8.75 10.13
N GLY A 253 -13.12 -9.62 10.49
CA GLY A 253 -12.20 -9.39 11.60
C GLY A 253 -11.37 -8.12 11.42
N VAL A 254 -10.84 -7.88 10.22
CA VAL A 254 -10.00 -6.72 9.91
C VAL A 254 -10.80 -5.42 9.77
N TYR A 255 -11.94 -5.47 9.08
CA TYR A 255 -12.67 -4.25 8.66
C TYR A 255 -13.97 -4.01 9.44
N GLY A 256 -14.33 -4.93 10.32
CA GLY A 256 -15.60 -4.91 11.04
C GLY A 256 -16.79 -5.41 10.22
N GLN A 257 -17.87 -5.78 10.89
CA GLN A 257 -19.05 -6.41 10.28
C GLN A 257 -19.62 -5.59 9.12
N ALA A 258 -19.79 -4.26 9.32
CA ALA A 258 -20.47 -3.42 8.35
C ALA A 258 -19.77 -3.30 7.00
N PHE A 259 -18.44 -3.21 6.98
CA PHE A 259 -17.65 -3.07 5.74
C PHE A 259 -17.04 -4.41 5.30
N GLY A 260 -16.51 -5.19 6.24
CA GLY A 260 -15.86 -6.47 5.94
C GLY A 260 -16.78 -7.46 5.24
N SER A 261 -18.09 -7.52 5.64
CA SER A 261 -19.07 -8.39 5.00
C SER A 261 -19.39 -8.06 3.53
N THR A 262 -18.99 -6.88 3.05
CA THR A 262 -19.19 -6.47 1.65
C THR A 262 -18.03 -6.89 0.74
N LEU A 263 -16.90 -7.33 1.31
CA LEU A 263 -15.66 -7.58 0.59
C LEU A 263 -15.47 -9.00 0.03
N PRO A 264 -16.10 -10.08 0.53
CA PRO A 264 -15.89 -11.42 0.00
C PRO A 264 -16.05 -11.55 -1.53
N PRO A 265 -17.00 -10.86 -2.19
CA PRO A 265 -17.17 -10.96 -3.65
C PRO A 265 -15.99 -10.37 -4.46
N VAL A 266 -15.12 -9.56 -3.85
CA VAL A 266 -13.95 -8.97 -4.53
C VAL A 266 -12.66 -9.72 -4.23
N ALA A 267 -12.69 -10.70 -3.32
CA ALA A 267 -11.54 -11.52 -2.98
C ALA A 267 -11.32 -12.62 -4.03
N VAL A 268 -10.07 -12.97 -4.24
CA VAL A 268 -9.62 -14.09 -5.08
C VAL A 268 -9.37 -15.27 -4.16
N THR A 269 -10.29 -16.24 -4.13
CA THR A 269 -10.21 -17.40 -3.22
C THR A 269 -10.51 -18.70 -3.93
N GLY A 270 -9.93 -19.78 -3.46
CA GLY A 270 -10.20 -21.12 -3.97
C GLY A 270 -8.96 -21.95 -4.16
N THR A 271 -9.01 -22.89 -5.10
CA THR A 271 -7.86 -23.70 -5.48
C THR A 271 -6.76 -22.84 -6.13
N ALA A 272 -5.56 -23.40 -6.24
CA ALA A 272 -4.47 -22.71 -6.95
C ALA A 272 -4.89 -22.27 -8.37
N ALA A 273 -5.64 -23.11 -9.08
CA ALA A 273 -6.16 -22.79 -10.41
C ALA A 273 -7.16 -21.63 -10.39
N ASP A 274 -8.03 -21.54 -9.37
CA ASP A 274 -8.95 -20.40 -9.19
C ASP A 274 -8.18 -19.11 -8.93
N CYS A 275 -7.17 -19.18 -8.07
CA CYS A 275 -6.32 -18.04 -7.75
C CYS A 275 -5.52 -17.57 -8.98
N VAL A 276 -4.96 -18.47 -9.78
CA VAL A 276 -4.29 -18.12 -11.05
C VAL A 276 -5.23 -17.39 -12.00
N ARG A 277 -6.47 -17.88 -12.16
CA ARG A 277 -7.47 -17.21 -13.00
C ARG A 277 -7.80 -15.80 -12.51
N GLY A 278 -8.00 -15.65 -11.19
CA GLY A 278 -8.30 -14.36 -10.57
C GLY A 278 -7.15 -13.36 -10.71
N VAL A 279 -5.91 -13.79 -10.47
CA VAL A 279 -4.71 -12.95 -10.61
C VAL A 279 -4.50 -12.54 -12.07
N ARG A 280 -4.64 -13.45 -13.03
CA ARG A 280 -4.55 -13.13 -14.47
C ARG A 280 -5.62 -12.12 -14.89
N ALA A 281 -6.86 -12.28 -14.44
CA ALA A 281 -7.92 -11.31 -14.72
C ALA A 281 -7.59 -9.90 -14.22
N VAL A 282 -6.92 -9.77 -13.07
CA VAL A 282 -6.44 -8.48 -12.54
C VAL A 282 -5.29 -7.93 -13.37
N ALA A 283 -4.39 -8.78 -13.85
CA ALA A 283 -3.32 -8.41 -14.76
C ALA A 283 -3.87 -7.88 -16.09
N ASP A 284 -4.81 -8.63 -16.69
CA ASP A 284 -5.48 -8.25 -17.96
C ASP A 284 -6.27 -6.95 -17.81
N ALA A 285 -6.75 -6.63 -16.61
CA ALA A 285 -7.38 -5.34 -16.29
C ALA A 285 -6.38 -4.17 -16.19
N GLY A 286 -5.09 -4.42 -16.35
CA GLY A 286 -4.04 -3.40 -16.46
C GLY A 286 -3.15 -3.23 -15.22
N ALA A 287 -3.17 -4.16 -14.26
CA ALA A 287 -2.22 -4.14 -13.16
C ALA A 287 -0.83 -4.62 -13.62
N GLU A 288 0.21 -3.88 -13.25
CA GLU A 288 1.61 -4.21 -13.47
C GLU A 288 2.28 -4.74 -12.20
N LEU A 289 1.76 -4.34 -11.04
CA LEU A 289 2.12 -4.84 -9.72
C LEU A 289 0.86 -5.32 -9.00
N ILE A 290 0.84 -6.55 -8.52
CA ILE A 290 -0.28 -7.08 -7.74
C ILE A 290 0.18 -7.33 -6.31
N LEU A 291 -0.45 -6.63 -5.36
CA LEU A 291 -0.27 -6.87 -3.93
C LEU A 291 -1.19 -7.99 -3.47
N LEU A 292 -0.59 -9.13 -3.18
CA LEU A 292 -1.25 -10.31 -2.65
C LEU A 292 -1.42 -10.14 -1.13
N THR A 293 -2.66 -10.01 -0.67
CA THR A 293 -2.98 -9.78 0.75
C THR A 293 -3.68 -11.00 1.32
N ALA A 294 -2.91 -11.88 1.96
CA ALA A 294 -3.43 -12.91 2.85
C ALA A 294 -3.78 -12.28 4.20
N LEU A 295 -4.85 -12.74 4.84
CA LEU A 295 -5.33 -12.22 6.13
C LEU A 295 -5.32 -13.26 7.25
N PHE A 296 -4.86 -14.46 6.96
CA PHE A 296 -4.69 -15.56 7.89
C PHE A 296 -3.59 -16.50 7.38
N GLU A 297 -2.92 -17.20 8.27
CA GLU A 297 -1.81 -18.12 7.95
C GLU A 297 -0.84 -17.51 6.94
N GLU A 298 -0.45 -16.25 7.17
CA GLU A 298 0.21 -15.39 6.19
C GLU A 298 1.49 -16.01 5.63
N GLU A 299 2.27 -16.71 6.46
CA GLU A 299 3.48 -17.42 6.04
C GLU A 299 3.16 -18.59 5.10
N GLN A 300 2.21 -19.47 5.49
CA GLN A 300 1.80 -20.60 4.69
C GLN A 300 1.16 -20.16 3.37
N GLN A 301 0.32 -19.12 3.42
CA GLN A 301 -0.26 -18.55 2.21
C GLN A 301 0.81 -17.97 1.30
N MET A 302 1.81 -17.27 1.83
CA MET A 302 2.93 -16.73 1.04
C MET A 302 3.67 -17.84 0.29
N GLU A 303 3.99 -18.98 0.95
CA GLU A 303 4.64 -20.13 0.33
C GLU A 303 3.80 -20.72 -0.79
N ARG A 304 2.50 -20.95 -0.53
CA ARG A 304 1.59 -21.49 -1.54
C ARG A 304 1.42 -20.56 -2.73
N LEU A 305 1.25 -19.27 -2.49
CA LEU A 305 1.16 -18.26 -3.54
C LEU A 305 2.42 -18.23 -4.41
N ALA A 306 3.60 -18.29 -3.80
CA ALA A 306 4.86 -18.27 -4.52
C ALA A 306 5.08 -19.55 -5.35
N ALA A 307 4.65 -20.72 -4.84
CA ALA A 307 4.84 -22.01 -5.50
C ALA A 307 3.76 -22.32 -6.54
N GLU A 308 2.49 -22.02 -6.22
CA GLU A 308 1.34 -22.53 -6.97
C GLU A 308 0.63 -21.49 -7.84
N VAL A 309 0.84 -20.17 -7.59
CA VAL A 309 0.11 -19.10 -8.29
C VAL A 309 1.05 -18.20 -9.10
N VAL A 310 2.04 -17.60 -8.46
CA VAL A 310 2.94 -16.61 -9.06
C VAL A 310 3.64 -17.13 -10.33
N PRO A 311 4.18 -18.37 -10.38
CA PRO A 311 4.87 -18.87 -11.57
C PRO A 311 3.96 -18.95 -12.81
N HIS A 312 2.66 -19.14 -12.60
CA HIS A 312 1.67 -19.25 -13.67
C HIS A 312 1.10 -17.89 -14.12
N CYS A 313 1.52 -16.78 -13.49
CA CYS A 313 1.01 -15.43 -13.78
C CYS A 313 2.11 -14.46 -14.23
N ARG A 314 3.35 -14.92 -14.38
CA ARG A 314 4.49 -14.11 -14.88
C ARG A 314 4.49 -13.97 -16.38
#